data_a8dfd7408318bf370cd4c63f46cfd568
#
_entry.id   a8dfd7408318bf370cd4c63f46cfd568
#
_cell.length_a   1.000
_cell.length_b   1.000
_cell.length_c   1.000
_cell.angle_alpha   90.00
_cell.angle_beta   90.00
_cell.angle_gamma   90.00
#
_symmetry.space_group_name_H-M   'P 1'
#
loop_
_entity.id
_entity.type
_entity.pdbx_description
1 polymer ?
#
loop_
_entity_poly.entity_id
_entity_poly.type
_entity_poly.pdbx_seq_one_letter_code
_entity_poly.pdbx_strand_id
1 'polypeptide(L)'
;SLKRPIQVIQPSILKHKDGTLQVICRTRNSHLATSWSKDNGTTWSKVTLIDELPNNNSGTDAVTLKDGRHVLVYNNSKPQLRAKKAVRTPLNLALSEDGIHWKPVLTLEDSPIREYSYPAIIQGKDGKLHITFTWRRELIKYMKIDLDKL
;
A
#
# COMPACT_ATOMS: atom_id res chain seq x y z
N SER A 1 -15.41 -10.59 24.95
CA SER A 1 -14.20 -9.77 24.88
C SER A 1 -14.45 -8.61 23.93
N LEU A 2 -14.31 -7.39 24.40
CA LEU A 2 -14.37 -6.19 23.54
C LEU A 2 -13.23 -6.30 22.53
N LYS A 3 -13.57 -6.57 21.26
CA LYS A 3 -12.58 -6.54 20.15
C LYS A 3 -12.00 -5.13 20.11
N ARG A 4 -10.69 -5.03 20.30
CA ARG A 4 -10.00 -3.73 20.15
C ARG A 4 -10.26 -3.18 18.75
N PRO A 5 -10.50 -1.87 18.60
CA PRO A 5 -10.69 -1.26 17.28
C PRO A 5 -9.43 -1.45 16.42
N ILE A 6 -9.62 -1.54 15.10
CA ILE A 6 -8.51 -1.56 14.14
C ILE A 6 -7.81 -0.20 14.22
N GLN A 7 -6.52 -0.21 14.54
CA GLN A 7 -5.71 1.00 14.63
C GLN A 7 -5.07 1.29 13.28
N VAL A 8 -5.45 2.41 12.67
CA VAL A 8 -5.00 2.83 11.33
C VAL A 8 -4.22 4.13 11.39
N ILE A 9 -3.19 4.23 10.53
CA ILE A 9 -2.42 5.44 10.28
C ILE A 9 -1.99 5.51 8.81
N GLN A 10 -1.52 6.68 8.38
CA GLN A 10 -0.92 6.90 7.06
C GLN A 10 -1.83 6.42 5.91
N PRO A 11 -2.97 7.08 5.69
CA PRO A 11 -3.88 6.73 4.60
C PRO A 11 -3.36 7.20 3.25
N SER A 12 -3.57 6.39 2.21
CA SER A 12 -3.56 6.81 0.80
C SER A 12 -4.99 6.80 0.27
N ILE A 13 -5.35 7.77 -0.57
CA ILE A 13 -6.71 7.87 -1.14
C ILE A 13 -6.69 7.35 -2.57
N LEU A 14 -7.62 6.45 -2.87
CA LEU A 14 -7.94 5.98 -4.22
C LEU A 14 -9.28 6.58 -4.65
N LYS A 15 -9.35 7.03 -5.90
CA LYS A 15 -10.58 7.56 -6.48
C LYS A 15 -11.09 6.61 -7.56
N HIS A 16 -12.25 6.04 -7.33
CA HIS A 16 -12.89 5.12 -8.27
C HIS A 16 -13.61 5.87 -9.40
N LYS A 17 -13.86 5.17 -10.52
CA LYS A 17 -14.52 5.75 -11.71
C LYS A 17 -15.95 6.25 -11.44
N ASP A 18 -16.64 5.63 -10.50
CA ASP A 18 -17.98 6.03 -10.05
C ASP A 18 -17.98 7.22 -9.07
N GLY A 19 -16.82 7.78 -8.75
CA GLY A 19 -16.64 8.87 -7.79
C GLY A 19 -16.48 8.42 -6.35
N THR A 20 -16.62 7.13 -6.04
CA THR A 20 -16.37 6.59 -4.70
C THR A 20 -14.90 6.82 -4.30
N LEU A 21 -14.68 7.22 -3.07
CA LEU A 21 -13.34 7.30 -2.48
C LEU A 21 -13.08 6.09 -1.60
N GLN A 22 -11.85 5.60 -1.66
CA GLN A 22 -11.36 4.54 -0.80
C GLN A 22 -10.08 4.98 -0.12
N VAL A 23 -9.90 4.67 1.14
CA VAL A 23 -8.61 4.81 1.83
C VAL A 23 -7.98 3.44 2.07
N ILE A 24 -6.68 3.35 1.85
CA ILE A 24 -5.84 2.22 2.23
C ILE A 24 -4.93 2.69 3.36
N CYS A 25 -4.94 1.99 4.48
CA CYS A 25 -4.24 2.39 5.69
C CYS A 25 -3.28 1.31 6.20
N ARG A 26 -2.13 1.75 6.69
CA ARG A 26 -1.25 0.93 7.53
C ARG A 26 -1.92 0.58 8.85
N THR A 27 -1.68 -0.64 9.35
CA THR A 27 -2.20 -1.09 10.64
C THR A 27 -1.16 -1.79 11.52
N ARG A 28 -1.54 -2.07 12.76
CA ARG A 28 -0.88 -3.03 13.65
C ARG A 28 -1.56 -4.40 13.65
N ASN A 29 -2.53 -4.61 12.78
CA ASN A 29 -3.40 -5.79 12.75
C ASN A 29 -2.98 -6.84 11.71
N SER A 30 -1.71 -6.86 11.31
CA SER A 30 -1.10 -7.83 10.37
C SER A 30 -1.55 -7.71 8.91
N HIS A 31 -2.54 -6.88 8.60
CA HIS A 31 -3.04 -6.60 7.25
C HIS A 31 -3.29 -5.10 7.09
N LEU A 32 -3.30 -4.62 5.86
CA LEU A 32 -3.77 -3.27 5.56
C LEU A 32 -5.26 -3.18 5.84
N ALA A 33 -5.73 -1.96 6.06
CA ALA A 33 -7.15 -1.69 6.28
C ALA A 33 -7.69 -0.72 5.25
N THR A 34 -8.99 -0.76 5.05
CA THR A 34 -9.71 0.09 4.12
C THR A 34 -10.99 0.65 4.73
N SER A 35 -11.42 1.79 4.20
CA SER A 35 -12.72 2.39 4.42
C SER A 35 -13.16 3.12 3.15
N TRP A 36 -14.46 3.29 2.96
CA TRP A 36 -15.05 3.77 1.73
C TRP A 36 -15.97 4.96 2.00
N SER A 37 -16.00 5.93 1.08
CA SER A 37 -16.90 7.07 1.08
C SER A 37 -17.62 7.19 -0.26
N LYS A 38 -18.94 7.34 -0.22
CA LYS A 38 -19.81 7.55 -1.39
C LYS A 38 -20.30 8.99 -1.53
N ASP A 39 -19.91 9.86 -0.62
CA ASP A 39 -20.36 11.25 -0.50
C ASP A 39 -19.19 12.23 -0.49
N ASN A 40 -18.18 11.92 -1.31
CA ASN A 40 -16.97 12.74 -1.51
C ASN A 40 -16.21 13.04 -0.21
N GLY A 41 -16.12 12.04 0.69
CA GLY A 41 -15.34 12.11 1.92
C GLY A 41 -16.09 12.67 3.13
N THR A 42 -17.40 12.97 3.01
CA THR A 42 -18.19 13.49 4.12
C THR A 42 -18.44 12.42 5.19
N THR A 43 -18.78 11.19 4.76
CA THR A 43 -18.91 10.03 5.65
C THR A 43 -18.10 8.85 5.13
N TRP A 44 -17.71 7.97 6.05
CA TRP A 44 -16.86 6.82 5.77
C TRP A 44 -17.46 5.54 6.35
N SER A 45 -17.32 4.45 5.63
CA SER A 45 -17.73 3.13 6.10
C SER A 45 -16.89 2.68 7.31
N LYS A 46 -17.38 1.66 8.01
CA LYS A 46 -16.55 0.99 9.04
C LYS A 46 -15.25 0.50 8.43
N VAL A 47 -14.15 0.73 9.15
CA VAL A 47 -12.82 0.23 8.76
C VAL A 47 -12.81 -1.31 8.81
N THR A 48 -12.31 -1.93 7.75
CA THR A 48 -12.13 -3.39 7.62
C THR A 48 -10.71 -3.72 7.19
N LEU A 49 -10.24 -4.94 7.50
CA LEU A 49 -8.95 -5.44 7.02
C LEU A 49 -9.08 -5.96 5.59
N ILE A 50 -7.99 -5.87 4.84
CA ILE A 50 -7.86 -6.43 3.49
C ILE A 50 -7.06 -7.72 3.60
N ASP A 51 -7.72 -8.87 3.51
CA ASP A 51 -7.10 -10.19 3.78
C ASP A 51 -5.96 -10.53 2.81
N GLU A 52 -6.01 -10.02 1.58
CA GLU A 52 -4.99 -10.24 0.55
C GLU A 52 -3.72 -9.40 0.74
N LEU A 53 -3.76 -8.37 1.59
CA LEU A 53 -2.68 -7.42 1.78
C LEU A 53 -2.08 -7.50 3.19
N PRO A 54 -1.08 -8.37 3.42
CA PRO A 54 -0.39 -8.40 4.70
C PRO A 54 0.31 -7.06 4.97
N ASN A 55 0.40 -6.69 6.25
CA ASN A 55 1.12 -5.51 6.68
C ASN A 55 1.89 -5.78 7.97
N ASN A 56 3.18 -5.55 7.92
CA ASN A 56 4.09 -5.71 9.05
C ASN A 56 4.23 -4.43 9.89
N ASN A 57 3.20 -3.58 9.90
CA ASN A 57 3.22 -2.27 10.53
C ASN A 57 4.25 -1.31 9.88
N SER A 58 4.33 -1.32 8.55
CA SER A 58 5.13 -0.38 7.76
C SER A 58 4.26 0.48 6.86
N GLY A 59 4.77 1.67 6.52
CA GLY A 59 4.10 2.61 5.64
C GLY A 59 3.92 2.07 4.23
N THR A 60 2.86 2.50 3.58
CA THR A 60 2.51 2.16 2.19
C THR A 60 2.10 3.43 1.47
N ASP A 61 2.06 3.38 0.15
CA ASP A 61 1.43 4.40 -0.65
C ASP A 61 0.72 3.79 -1.86
N ALA A 62 -0.36 4.42 -2.31
CA ALA A 62 -1.18 3.91 -3.39
C ALA A 62 -1.67 5.04 -4.31
N VAL A 63 -1.87 4.71 -5.57
CA VAL A 63 -2.36 5.65 -6.59
C VAL A 63 -3.40 5.00 -7.48
N THR A 64 -4.41 5.77 -7.88
CA THR A 64 -5.31 5.39 -8.98
C THR A 64 -4.69 5.83 -10.30
N LEU A 65 -4.55 4.88 -11.21
CA LEU A 65 -4.01 5.10 -12.55
C LEU A 65 -5.03 5.82 -13.46
N LYS A 66 -4.54 6.39 -14.55
CA LYS A 66 -5.40 7.06 -15.56
C LYS A 66 -6.43 6.13 -16.19
N ASP A 67 -6.14 4.83 -16.28
CA ASP A 67 -7.06 3.80 -16.78
C ASP A 67 -8.08 3.32 -15.74
N GLY A 68 -7.93 3.76 -14.49
CA GLY A 68 -8.83 3.47 -13.36
C GLY A 68 -8.41 2.28 -12.50
N ARG A 69 -7.35 1.56 -12.85
CA ARG A 69 -6.73 0.57 -11.96
C ARG A 69 -6.03 1.26 -10.79
N HIS A 70 -5.75 0.49 -9.76
CA HIS A 70 -5.06 0.97 -8.56
C HIS A 70 -3.75 0.23 -8.35
N VAL A 71 -2.70 0.95 -7.99
CA VAL A 71 -1.39 0.37 -7.66
C VAL A 71 -1.03 0.74 -6.23
N LEU A 72 -0.52 -0.23 -5.50
CA LEU A 72 -0.06 -0.11 -4.12
C LEU A 72 1.42 -0.49 -4.03
N VAL A 73 2.21 0.30 -3.33
CA VAL A 73 3.58 -0.04 -2.90
C VAL A 73 3.55 -0.38 -1.42
N TYR A 74 4.01 -1.57 -1.05
CA TYR A 74 3.93 -2.06 0.32
C TYR A 74 4.99 -3.13 0.61
N ASN A 75 5.22 -3.41 1.88
CA ASN A 75 5.98 -4.59 2.28
C ASN A 75 5.03 -5.79 2.37
N ASN A 76 5.16 -6.73 1.42
CA ASN A 76 4.35 -7.95 1.37
C ASN A 76 4.82 -8.96 2.44
N SER A 77 4.67 -8.60 3.69
CA SER A 77 5.05 -9.45 4.82
C SER A 77 4.17 -9.20 6.05
N LYS A 78 4.00 -10.24 6.86
CA LYS A 78 3.33 -10.15 8.16
C LYS A 78 4.33 -9.82 9.26
N PRO A 79 3.87 -9.30 10.42
CA PRO A 79 4.74 -9.11 11.57
C PRO A 79 5.40 -10.43 11.99
N GLN A 80 6.69 -10.40 12.25
CA GLN A 80 7.40 -11.56 12.80
C GLN A 80 7.27 -11.54 14.34
N LEU A 81 6.72 -12.60 14.92
CA LEU A 81 6.39 -12.71 16.36
C LEU A 81 7.58 -12.48 17.30
N ARG A 82 8.81 -12.67 16.84
CA ARG A 82 10.04 -12.54 17.66
C ARG A 82 10.95 -11.39 17.22
N ALA A 83 10.57 -10.63 16.21
CA ALA A 83 11.40 -9.51 15.75
C ALA A 83 11.18 -8.28 16.66
N LYS A 84 12.24 -7.77 17.27
CA LYS A 84 12.22 -6.53 18.06
C LYS A 84 11.82 -5.31 17.21
N LYS A 85 11.98 -5.37 15.88
CA LYS A 85 11.58 -4.34 14.91
C LYS A 85 10.96 -5.01 13.69
N ALA A 86 9.99 -4.34 13.07
CA ALA A 86 9.41 -4.80 11.81
C ALA A 86 10.51 -4.96 10.74
N VAL A 87 10.56 -6.14 10.14
CA VAL A 87 11.45 -6.40 8.99
C VAL A 87 10.73 -5.87 7.75
N ARG A 88 11.22 -4.77 7.18
CA ARG A 88 10.61 -4.07 6.05
C ARG A 88 11.21 -4.55 4.73
N THR A 89 11.00 -5.81 4.47
CA THR A 89 11.36 -6.52 3.24
C THR A 89 10.38 -7.68 3.05
N PRO A 90 10.05 -8.10 1.81
CA PRO A 90 10.35 -7.41 0.55
C PRO A 90 9.53 -6.12 0.38
N LEU A 91 9.87 -5.30 -0.63
CA LEU A 91 9.06 -4.19 -1.11
C LEU A 91 8.43 -4.58 -2.45
N ASN A 92 7.11 -4.49 -2.54
CA ASN A 92 6.33 -5.01 -3.67
C ASN A 92 5.37 -3.96 -4.25
N LEU A 93 4.99 -4.19 -5.50
CA LEU A 93 3.79 -3.62 -6.11
C LEU A 93 2.66 -4.64 -6.08
N ALA A 94 1.46 -4.19 -5.74
CA ALA A 94 0.22 -4.88 -6.00
C ALA A 94 -0.68 -4.05 -6.90
N LEU A 95 -1.47 -4.74 -7.73
CA LEU A 95 -2.42 -4.15 -8.66
C LEU A 95 -3.83 -4.59 -8.29
N SER A 96 -4.80 -3.69 -8.45
CA SER A 96 -6.23 -3.96 -8.29
C SER A 96 -7.03 -3.22 -9.35
N GLU A 97 -8.11 -3.85 -9.84
CA GLU A 97 -9.07 -3.23 -10.75
C GLU A 97 -10.24 -2.57 -10.00
N ASP A 98 -10.54 -3.05 -8.81
CA ASP A 98 -11.73 -2.71 -8.04
C ASP A 98 -11.44 -2.16 -6.62
N GLY A 99 -10.16 -2.15 -6.20
CA GLY A 99 -9.75 -1.76 -4.86
C GLY A 99 -10.07 -2.81 -3.77
N ILE A 100 -10.68 -3.94 -4.14
CA ILE A 100 -11.07 -5.02 -3.24
C ILE A 100 -10.12 -6.20 -3.40
N HIS A 101 -9.92 -6.65 -4.64
CA HIS A 101 -9.06 -7.77 -4.98
C HIS A 101 -7.68 -7.25 -5.41
N TRP A 102 -6.66 -7.66 -4.70
CA TRP A 102 -5.29 -7.19 -4.89
C TRP A 102 -4.35 -8.32 -5.26
N LYS A 103 -3.59 -8.14 -6.33
CA LYS A 103 -2.62 -9.11 -6.81
C LYS A 103 -1.22 -8.54 -6.76
N PRO A 104 -0.25 -9.16 -6.04
CA PRO A 104 1.16 -8.81 -6.15
C PRO A 104 1.64 -9.03 -7.60
N VAL A 105 2.26 -8.03 -8.20
CA VAL A 105 2.67 -8.07 -9.63
C VAL A 105 4.16 -7.89 -9.82
N LEU A 106 4.85 -7.24 -8.89
CA LEU A 106 6.28 -6.99 -9.01
C LEU A 106 6.94 -6.90 -7.63
N THR A 107 8.14 -7.47 -7.51
CA THR A 107 9.04 -7.25 -6.37
C THR A 107 10.06 -6.19 -6.75
N LEU A 108 10.08 -5.08 -6.03
CA LEU A 108 11.01 -3.97 -6.25
C LEU A 108 12.35 -4.22 -5.59
N GLU A 109 12.30 -4.73 -4.36
CA GLU A 109 13.46 -5.07 -3.54
C GLU A 109 13.16 -6.31 -2.72
N ASP A 110 14.11 -7.23 -2.70
CA ASP A 110 14.05 -8.46 -1.90
C ASP A 110 15.45 -8.80 -1.40
N SER A 111 15.73 -8.43 -0.18
CA SER A 111 16.99 -8.71 0.48
C SER A 111 16.73 -8.98 1.96
N PRO A 112 17.38 -9.98 2.56
CA PRO A 112 17.30 -10.22 4.00
C PRO A 112 17.88 -9.07 4.82
N ILE A 113 18.69 -8.22 4.19
CA ILE A 113 19.21 -7.01 4.81
C ILE A 113 18.14 -5.92 4.64
N ARG A 114 17.36 -5.70 5.68
CA ARG A 114 16.38 -4.61 5.76
C ARG A 114 17.07 -3.24 5.64
N GLU A 115 16.40 -2.18 5.26
CA GLU A 115 14.95 -2.03 5.20
C GLU A 115 14.59 -1.26 3.94
N TYR A 116 13.43 -1.51 3.40
CA TYR A 116 12.84 -0.78 2.29
C TYR A 116 11.52 -0.21 2.79
N SER A 117 11.44 1.10 3.01
CA SER A 117 10.34 1.69 3.77
C SER A 117 9.91 3.05 3.26
N TYR A 118 8.74 3.47 3.71
CA TYR A 118 8.14 4.78 3.40
C TYR A 118 8.10 5.06 1.89
N PRO A 119 7.46 4.20 1.11
CA PRO A 119 7.32 4.43 -0.31
C PRO A 119 6.41 5.62 -0.58
N ALA A 120 6.66 6.28 -1.73
CA ALA A 120 5.74 7.21 -2.35
C ALA A 120 5.62 6.84 -3.82
N ILE A 121 4.42 6.90 -4.40
CA ILE A 121 4.14 6.54 -5.79
C ILE A 121 3.24 7.56 -6.46
N ILE A 122 3.57 7.88 -7.71
CA ILE A 122 2.72 8.63 -8.62
C ILE A 122 2.73 7.99 -10.00
N GLN A 123 1.69 8.23 -10.80
CA GLN A 123 1.75 8.06 -12.24
C GLN A 123 2.13 9.39 -12.89
N GLY A 124 3.24 9.42 -13.60
CA GLY A 124 3.74 10.59 -14.29
C GLY A 124 2.93 10.96 -15.54
N LYS A 125 3.21 12.12 -16.12
CA LYS A 125 2.64 12.54 -17.42
C LYS A 125 3.05 11.61 -18.56
N ASP A 126 4.20 10.96 -18.44
CA ASP A 126 4.72 9.92 -19.35
C ASP A 126 3.97 8.57 -19.25
N GLY A 127 2.96 8.48 -18.38
CA GLY A 127 2.17 7.27 -18.15
C GLY A 127 2.84 6.23 -17.26
N LYS A 128 4.11 6.43 -16.88
CA LYS A 128 4.89 5.49 -16.07
C LYS A 128 4.68 5.70 -14.58
N LEU A 129 5.00 4.69 -13.79
CA LEU A 129 5.04 4.81 -12.34
C LEU A 129 6.40 5.37 -11.91
N HIS A 130 6.35 6.37 -11.05
CA HIS A 130 7.51 6.94 -10.39
C HIS A 130 7.40 6.65 -8.91
N ILE A 131 8.41 5.96 -8.37
CA ILE A 131 8.40 5.44 -7.01
C ILE A 131 9.67 5.90 -6.31
N THR A 132 9.53 6.41 -5.10
CA THR A 132 10.66 6.66 -4.20
C THR A 132 10.46 5.89 -2.91
N PHE A 133 11.54 5.46 -2.27
CA PHE A 133 11.49 4.82 -0.96
C PHE A 133 12.84 4.93 -0.24
N THR A 134 12.80 4.81 1.08
CA THR A 134 14.00 4.71 1.90
C THR A 134 14.65 3.35 1.67
N TRP A 135 15.89 3.36 1.19
CA TRP A 135 16.71 2.17 0.99
C TRP A 135 17.72 2.05 2.13
N ARG A 136 17.54 1.05 2.98
CA ARG A 136 18.40 0.70 4.13
C ARG A 136 18.68 1.84 5.12
N ARG A 137 17.91 2.93 5.11
CA ARG A 137 18.16 4.19 5.82
C ARG A 137 19.48 4.88 5.45
N GLU A 138 20.04 4.54 4.32
CA GLU A 138 21.29 5.10 3.80
C GLU A 138 21.02 6.13 2.71
N LEU A 139 19.98 5.91 1.90
CA LEU A 139 19.63 6.80 0.79
C LEU A 139 18.13 6.71 0.45
N ILE A 140 17.67 7.64 -0.37
CA ILE A 140 16.39 7.54 -1.07
C ILE A 140 16.64 6.94 -2.44
N LYS A 141 16.00 5.79 -2.71
CA LYS A 141 16.03 5.15 -4.02
C LYS A 141 14.84 5.59 -4.84
N TYR A 142 15.09 5.88 -6.12
CA TYR A 142 14.07 6.17 -7.12
C TYR A 142 14.00 5.05 -8.14
N MET A 143 12.77 4.66 -8.52
CA MET A 143 12.50 3.69 -9.58
C MET A 143 11.42 4.21 -10.52
N LYS A 144 11.60 3.95 -11.81
CA LYS A 144 10.60 4.21 -12.84
C LYS A 144 10.17 2.88 -13.46
N ILE A 145 8.87 2.59 -13.44
CA ILE A 145 8.29 1.32 -13.90
C ILE A 145 7.34 1.60 -15.05
N ASP A 146 7.48 0.85 -16.11
CA ASP A 146 6.55 0.85 -17.23
C ASP A 146 5.34 -0.03 -16.88
N LEU A 147 4.13 0.46 -17.12
CA LEU A 147 2.89 -0.28 -16.83
C LEU A 147 2.76 -1.57 -17.66
N ASP A 148 3.38 -1.62 -18.83
CA ASP A 148 3.38 -2.80 -19.69
C ASP A 148 4.15 -3.99 -19.09
N LYS A 149 4.87 -3.74 -18.00
CA LYS A 149 5.64 -4.76 -17.27
C LYS A 149 4.92 -5.32 -16.03
N LEU A 150 3.68 -4.88 -15.78
CA LEU A 150 2.87 -5.28 -14.62
C LEU A 150 1.86 -6.40 -14.95
#